data_cce06b9c74ed164ee3a1d2631fda75ae
#
_entry.id   cce06b9c74ed164ee3a1d2631fda75ae
#
_cell.length_a   1.000
_cell.length_b   1.000
_cell.length_c   1.000
_cell.angle_alpha   90.00
_cell.angle_beta   90.00
_cell.angle_gamma   90.00
#
_symmetry.space_group_name_H-M   'P 1'
#
loop_
_entity.id
_entity.type
_entity.pdbx_description
1 polymer ?
#
loop_
_entity_poly.entity_id
_entity_poly.type
_entity_poly.pdbx_seq_one_letter_code
_entity_poly.pdbx_strand_id
1 'polypeptide(L)'
;MEREDLESLANRGEYQALIEALADPQPFIRLHAVGILASLGEKVVPLLVDALDHHNPEVRKGAAKALGEIGSKEALMPLIIKLDKDIPSVAQFILEALAKIGDSSVVPILCRCTRHHSLPVRYSAVRCLGNLGDRRAIPFLIDNLSDTANIVRLRAVESLAKMEEPSLWSPISELLTDESAGVRAAAAKALGNMGNPRAVDALIGLLGSDVETDLLEAARALGKLKSRRALAFLKAAREREGREKVLKALDEAIYQIESDVQT
;
A
#
# COMPACT_ATOMS: atom_id res chain seq x y z
N MET A 1 0.13 33.17 -0.94
CA MET A 1 -1.06 33.14 -1.83
C MET A 1 -2.23 32.62 -1.01
N GLU A 2 -3.43 33.17 -1.18
CA GLU A 2 -4.63 32.66 -0.50
C GLU A 2 -5.40 31.69 -1.41
N ARG A 3 -6.32 30.90 -0.81
CA ARG A 3 -7.09 29.89 -1.54
C ARG A 3 -7.95 30.51 -2.65
N GLU A 4 -8.61 31.63 -2.36
CA GLU A 4 -9.49 32.35 -3.30
C GLU A 4 -8.71 32.88 -4.51
N ASP A 5 -7.40 33.18 -4.34
CA ASP A 5 -6.54 33.60 -5.43
C ASP A 5 -6.35 32.50 -6.47
N LEU A 6 -6.21 31.22 -6.04
CA LEU A 6 -5.99 30.09 -6.94
C LEU A 6 -7.22 29.80 -7.81
N GLU A 7 -8.42 29.85 -7.24
CA GLU A 7 -9.66 29.66 -8.00
C GLU A 7 -9.86 30.81 -9.01
N SER A 8 -9.50 32.03 -8.62
CA SER A 8 -9.53 33.20 -9.52
C SER A 8 -8.55 33.05 -10.69
N LEU A 9 -7.33 32.52 -10.45
CA LEU A 9 -6.35 32.23 -11.51
C LEU A 9 -6.90 31.17 -12.49
N ALA A 10 -7.54 30.12 -12.01
CA ALA A 10 -8.17 29.11 -12.86
C ALA A 10 -9.26 29.69 -13.76
N ASN A 11 -10.13 30.53 -13.17
CA ASN A 11 -11.24 31.17 -13.89
C ASN A 11 -10.76 32.16 -14.97
N ARG A 12 -9.60 32.81 -14.75
CA ARG A 12 -8.98 33.70 -15.73
C ARG A 12 -8.11 33.00 -16.78
N GLY A 13 -7.92 31.66 -16.62
CA GLY A 13 -7.06 30.88 -17.52
C GLY A 13 -5.56 31.07 -17.30
N GLU A 14 -5.17 31.61 -16.14
CA GLU A 14 -3.76 31.86 -15.77
C GLU A 14 -3.09 30.59 -15.24
N TYR A 15 -3.05 29.52 -16.08
CA TYR A 15 -2.60 28.18 -15.66
C TYR A 15 -1.12 28.12 -15.28
N GLN A 16 -0.28 28.98 -15.89
CA GLN A 16 1.14 29.06 -15.53
C GLN A 16 1.31 29.51 -14.06
N ALA A 17 0.50 30.46 -13.60
CA ALA A 17 0.53 30.88 -12.20
C ALA A 17 0.08 29.77 -11.23
N LEU A 18 -0.83 28.89 -11.66
CA LEU A 18 -1.17 27.68 -10.88
C LEU A 18 -0.02 26.68 -10.83
N ILE A 19 0.78 26.54 -11.90
CA ILE A 19 1.99 25.71 -11.89
C ILE A 19 3.02 26.26 -10.90
N GLU A 20 3.23 27.59 -10.89
CA GLU A 20 4.14 28.23 -9.92
C GLU A 20 3.65 28.07 -8.47
N ALA A 21 2.34 28.02 -8.24
CA ALA A 21 1.77 27.77 -6.91
C ALA A 21 2.08 26.36 -6.37
N LEU A 22 2.50 25.41 -7.21
CA LEU A 22 3.01 24.11 -6.77
C LEU A 22 4.33 24.21 -5.99
N ALA A 23 5.02 25.36 -6.05
CA ALA A 23 6.23 25.66 -5.27
C ALA A 23 5.94 26.47 -3.99
N ASP A 24 4.68 26.80 -3.68
CA ASP A 24 4.33 27.60 -2.51
C ASP A 24 4.90 26.97 -1.22
N PRO A 25 5.48 27.76 -0.31
CA PRO A 25 5.99 27.28 0.97
C PRO A 25 4.95 26.52 1.81
N GLN A 26 3.68 26.92 1.71
CA GLN A 26 2.59 26.29 2.46
C GLN A 26 2.11 25.00 1.77
N PRO A 27 2.21 23.82 2.43
CA PRO A 27 1.77 22.54 1.86
C PRO A 27 0.30 22.53 1.43
N PHE A 28 -0.53 23.26 2.16
CA PHE A 28 -1.96 23.38 1.88
C PHE A 28 -2.21 24.08 0.52
N ILE A 29 -1.49 25.17 0.21
CA ILE A 29 -1.59 25.88 -1.06
C ILE A 29 -1.16 24.96 -2.22
N ARG A 30 -0.02 24.27 -2.06
CA ARG A 30 0.43 23.29 -3.06
C ARG A 30 -0.61 22.22 -3.35
N LEU A 31 -1.21 21.66 -2.29
CA LEU A 31 -2.23 20.61 -2.44
C LEU A 31 -3.49 21.15 -3.13
N HIS A 32 -3.89 22.37 -2.80
CA HIS A 32 -5.05 23.02 -3.42
C HIS A 32 -4.80 23.31 -4.91
N ALA A 33 -3.61 23.82 -5.25
CA ALA A 33 -3.20 24.02 -6.64
C ALA A 33 -3.25 22.71 -7.45
N VAL A 34 -2.76 21.59 -6.88
CA VAL A 34 -2.87 20.25 -7.50
C VAL A 34 -4.33 19.90 -7.77
N GLY A 35 -5.23 20.11 -6.80
CA GLY A 35 -6.66 19.83 -6.96
C GLY A 35 -7.32 20.67 -8.07
N ILE A 36 -7.02 21.95 -8.13
CA ILE A 36 -7.54 22.84 -9.18
C ILE A 36 -7.00 22.40 -10.55
N LEU A 37 -5.68 22.20 -10.69
CA LEU A 37 -5.09 21.73 -11.94
C LEU A 37 -5.70 20.39 -12.40
N ALA A 38 -5.91 19.47 -11.47
CA ALA A 38 -6.57 18.20 -11.78
C ALA A 38 -8.02 18.41 -12.29
N SER A 39 -8.78 19.33 -11.69
CA SER A 39 -10.15 19.62 -12.10
C SER A 39 -10.27 20.25 -13.51
N LEU A 40 -9.20 20.87 -14.00
CA LEU A 40 -9.12 21.40 -15.35
C LEU A 40 -8.97 20.31 -16.43
N GLY A 41 -8.61 19.09 -16.03
CA GLY A 41 -8.55 17.92 -16.91
C GLY A 41 -7.52 18.03 -18.04
N GLU A 42 -7.83 17.45 -19.19
CA GLU A 42 -6.92 17.36 -20.35
C GLU A 42 -6.35 18.72 -20.82
N LYS A 43 -7.06 19.79 -20.54
CA LYS A 43 -6.68 21.15 -20.97
C LYS A 43 -5.30 21.58 -20.46
N VAL A 44 -4.89 21.10 -19.29
CA VAL A 44 -3.62 21.48 -18.65
C VAL A 44 -2.56 20.37 -18.74
N VAL A 45 -2.87 19.23 -19.34
CA VAL A 45 -1.92 18.11 -19.47
C VAL A 45 -0.62 18.54 -20.15
N PRO A 46 -0.60 19.28 -21.28
CA PRO A 46 0.66 19.72 -21.87
C PRO A 46 1.51 20.58 -20.93
N LEU A 47 0.88 21.52 -20.21
CA LEU A 47 1.59 22.38 -19.24
C LEU A 47 2.14 21.57 -18.04
N LEU A 48 1.38 20.58 -17.57
CA LEU A 48 1.84 19.69 -16.49
C LEU A 48 2.98 18.78 -16.95
N VAL A 49 2.98 18.34 -18.20
CA VAL A 49 4.09 17.58 -18.79
C VAL A 49 5.35 18.44 -18.85
N ASP A 50 5.25 19.69 -19.29
CA ASP A 50 6.38 20.63 -19.29
C ASP A 50 6.87 20.90 -17.85
N ALA A 51 5.95 20.98 -16.88
CA ALA A 51 6.28 21.18 -15.47
C ALA A 51 7.04 20.00 -14.84
N LEU A 52 7.06 18.80 -15.45
CA LEU A 52 7.93 17.71 -15.02
C LEU A 52 9.42 18.00 -15.23
N ASP A 53 9.78 19.02 -16.02
CA ASP A 53 11.15 19.51 -16.22
C ASP A 53 11.51 20.72 -15.35
N HIS A 54 10.59 21.16 -14.50
CA HIS A 54 10.80 22.35 -13.68
C HIS A 54 11.98 22.17 -12.71
N HIS A 55 12.80 23.22 -12.50
CA HIS A 55 13.96 23.17 -11.61
C HIS A 55 13.60 22.83 -10.16
N ASN A 56 12.46 23.32 -9.65
CA ASN A 56 11.97 23.06 -8.29
C ASN A 56 11.32 21.68 -8.20
N PRO A 57 11.83 20.76 -7.34
CA PRO A 57 11.26 19.42 -7.18
C PRO A 57 9.82 19.42 -6.65
N GLU A 58 9.38 20.45 -5.91
CA GLU A 58 7.99 20.53 -5.42
C GLU A 58 7.02 20.73 -6.59
N VAL A 59 7.40 21.52 -7.61
CA VAL A 59 6.60 21.66 -8.83
C VAL A 59 6.52 20.35 -9.58
N ARG A 60 7.65 19.64 -9.75
CA ARG A 60 7.65 18.32 -10.42
C ARG A 60 6.78 17.29 -9.69
N LYS A 61 6.82 17.26 -8.35
CA LYS A 61 5.93 16.41 -7.53
C LYS A 61 4.45 16.76 -7.74
N GLY A 62 4.13 18.05 -7.68
CA GLY A 62 2.77 18.55 -7.88
C GLY A 62 2.24 18.23 -9.27
N ALA A 63 3.07 18.45 -10.30
CA ALA A 63 2.74 18.14 -11.69
C ALA A 63 2.47 16.62 -11.88
N ALA A 64 3.36 15.76 -11.39
CA ALA A 64 3.15 14.31 -11.43
C ALA A 64 1.84 13.91 -10.74
N LYS A 65 1.56 14.48 -9.55
CA LYS A 65 0.33 14.21 -8.81
C LYS A 65 -0.91 14.65 -9.58
N ALA A 66 -0.92 15.86 -10.15
CA ALA A 66 -2.03 16.36 -10.95
C ALA A 66 -2.27 15.51 -12.20
N LEU A 67 -1.22 15.10 -12.92
CA LEU A 67 -1.31 14.19 -14.07
C LEU A 67 -1.92 12.84 -13.69
N GLY A 68 -1.55 12.30 -12.53
CA GLY A 68 -2.14 11.07 -11.99
C GLY A 68 -3.62 11.21 -11.63
N GLU A 69 -4.04 12.36 -11.08
CA GLU A 69 -5.45 12.64 -10.78
C GLU A 69 -6.31 12.83 -12.05
N ILE A 70 -5.74 13.47 -13.08
CA ILE A 70 -6.41 13.61 -14.39
C ILE A 70 -6.59 12.24 -15.05
N GLY A 71 -5.62 11.34 -14.91
CA GLY A 71 -5.66 10.01 -15.51
C GLY A 71 -5.39 9.97 -17.02
N SER A 72 -4.82 11.05 -17.58
CA SER A 72 -4.53 11.14 -19.02
C SER A 72 -3.47 10.14 -19.46
N LYS A 73 -3.76 9.33 -20.48
CA LYS A 73 -2.79 8.41 -21.07
C LYS A 73 -1.65 9.12 -21.79
N GLU A 74 -1.85 10.37 -22.22
CA GLU A 74 -0.81 11.17 -22.86
C GLU A 74 0.36 11.44 -21.91
N ALA A 75 0.11 11.46 -20.59
CA ALA A 75 1.14 11.64 -19.56
C ALA A 75 2.03 10.40 -19.33
N LEU A 76 1.65 9.20 -19.81
CA LEU A 76 2.36 7.96 -19.52
C LEU A 76 3.83 8.02 -19.93
N MET A 77 4.11 8.31 -21.22
CA MET A 77 5.49 8.34 -21.72
C MET A 77 6.34 9.44 -21.09
N PRO A 78 5.85 10.71 -20.94
CA PRO A 78 6.56 11.73 -20.17
C PRO A 78 6.92 11.29 -18.75
N LEU A 79 5.98 10.73 -17.99
CA LEU A 79 6.22 10.25 -16.64
C LEU A 79 7.26 9.12 -16.60
N ILE A 80 7.19 8.16 -17.51
CA ILE A 80 8.15 7.04 -17.62
C ILE A 80 9.57 7.57 -17.88
N ILE A 81 9.73 8.53 -18.80
CA ILE A 81 11.02 9.12 -19.14
C ILE A 81 11.63 9.85 -17.92
N LYS A 82 10.81 10.48 -17.08
CA LYS A 82 11.26 11.21 -15.90
C LYS A 82 11.60 10.31 -14.72
N LEU A 83 10.98 9.15 -14.61
CA LEU A 83 11.12 8.25 -13.46
C LEU A 83 12.57 7.89 -13.13
N ASP A 84 13.38 7.58 -14.15
CA ASP A 84 14.77 7.16 -13.97
C ASP A 84 15.76 8.35 -13.87
N LYS A 85 15.30 9.56 -14.15
CA LYS A 85 16.14 10.77 -14.22
C LYS A 85 15.99 11.67 -12.99
N ASP A 86 14.94 11.46 -12.20
CA ASP A 86 14.61 12.35 -11.10
C ASP A 86 15.09 11.80 -9.75
N ILE A 87 15.09 12.68 -8.75
CA ILE A 87 15.41 12.30 -7.36
C ILE A 87 14.33 11.39 -6.77
N PRO A 88 14.69 10.49 -5.85
CA PRO A 88 13.77 9.51 -5.29
C PRO A 88 12.48 10.11 -4.70
N SER A 89 12.56 11.33 -4.15
CA SER A 89 11.40 12.00 -3.58
C SER A 89 10.39 12.50 -4.63
N VAL A 90 10.78 12.62 -5.90
CA VAL A 90 9.88 12.91 -7.03
C VAL A 90 9.44 11.59 -7.68
N ALA A 91 10.37 10.66 -7.86
CA ALA A 91 10.11 9.35 -8.47
C ALA A 91 8.94 8.60 -7.81
N GLN A 92 8.79 8.68 -6.49
CA GLN A 92 7.63 8.10 -5.80
C GLN A 92 6.28 8.68 -6.27
N PHE A 93 6.20 9.99 -6.52
CA PHE A 93 4.97 10.63 -7.03
C PHE A 93 4.70 10.26 -8.48
N ILE A 94 5.77 10.10 -9.28
CA ILE A 94 5.67 9.60 -10.66
C ILE A 94 5.10 8.18 -10.67
N LEU A 95 5.59 7.27 -9.81
CA LEU A 95 5.05 5.91 -9.67
C LEU A 95 3.57 5.92 -9.29
N GLU A 96 3.19 6.78 -8.35
CA GLU A 96 1.80 6.94 -7.94
C GLU A 96 0.91 7.44 -9.08
N ALA A 97 1.41 8.40 -9.87
CA ALA A 97 0.71 8.91 -11.04
C ALA A 97 0.51 7.82 -12.10
N LEU A 98 1.57 7.08 -12.44
CA LEU A 98 1.51 5.95 -13.38
C LEU A 98 0.48 4.89 -12.94
N ALA A 99 0.48 4.56 -11.65
CA ALA A 99 -0.48 3.60 -11.09
C ALA A 99 -1.92 4.12 -11.11
N LYS A 100 -2.15 5.42 -10.90
CA LYS A 100 -3.48 6.05 -10.96
C LYS A 100 -4.04 6.10 -12.38
N ILE A 101 -3.20 6.38 -13.38
CA ILE A 101 -3.59 6.30 -14.79
C ILE A 101 -4.08 4.87 -15.12
N GLY A 102 -3.53 3.85 -14.44
CA GLY A 102 -4.10 2.51 -14.44
C GLY A 102 -3.86 1.70 -15.71
N ASP A 103 -2.95 2.13 -16.59
CA ASP A 103 -2.63 1.38 -17.79
C ASP A 103 -1.71 0.19 -17.48
N SER A 104 -2.11 -1.01 -17.93
CA SER A 104 -1.37 -2.24 -17.65
C SER A 104 0.05 -2.28 -18.25
N SER A 105 0.38 -1.37 -19.17
CA SER A 105 1.73 -1.23 -19.76
C SER A 105 2.76 -0.74 -18.73
N VAL A 106 2.32 -0.11 -17.62
CA VAL A 106 3.23 0.38 -16.57
C VAL A 106 3.70 -0.74 -15.62
N VAL A 107 3.04 -1.89 -15.59
CA VAL A 107 3.37 -3.00 -14.67
C VAL A 107 4.83 -3.44 -14.74
N PRO A 108 5.45 -3.67 -15.93
CA PRO A 108 6.86 -4.03 -16.01
C PRO A 108 7.80 -2.98 -15.40
N ILE A 109 7.45 -1.70 -15.54
CA ILE A 109 8.23 -0.58 -15.01
C ILE A 109 8.14 -0.56 -13.49
N LEU A 110 6.92 -0.67 -12.94
CA LEU A 110 6.71 -0.77 -11.50
C LEU A 110 7.43 -1.99 -10.91
N CYS A 111 7.39 -3.15 -11.58
CA CYS A 111 8.13 -4.35 -11.17
C CYS A 111 9.64 -4.09 -11.09
N ARG A 112 10.23 -3.39 -12.06
CA ARG A 112 11.64 -2.98 -11.99
C ARG A 112 11.92 -2.10 -10.78
N CYS A 113 11.03 -1.16 -10.47
CA CYS A 113 11.19 -0.23 -9.34
C CYS A 113 11.08 -0.89 -7.96
N THR A 114 10.56 -2.12 -7.85
CA THR A 114 10.56 -2.86 -6.56
C THR A 114 11.97 -3.22 -6.09
N ARG A 115 12.97 -3.18 -6.97
CA ARG A 115 14.39 -3.44 -6.68
C ARG A 115 15.25 -2.16 -6.64
N HIS A 116 14.63 -0.99 -6.60
CA HIS A 116 15.35 0.28 -6.58
C HIS A 116 16.15 0.46 -5.29
N HIS A 117 17.34 1.08 -5.35
CA HIS A 117 18.19 1.30 -4.17
C HIS A 117 17.49 2.16 -3.09
N SER A 118 16.64 3.11 -3.49
CA SER A 118 15.91 4.00 -2.58
C SER A 118 14.66 3.34 -2.02
N LEU A 119 14.57 3.29 -0.69
CA LEU A 119 13.43 2.72 0.04
C LEU A 119 12.08 3.36 -0.35
N PRO A 120 11.91 4.70 -0.42
CA PRO A 120 10.65 5.30 -0.83
C PRO A 120 10.17 4.84 -2.21
N VAL A 121 11.09 4.61 -3.14
CA VAL A 121 10.75 4.14 -4.49
C VAL A 121 10.28 2.69 -4.44
N ARG A 122 11.02 1.79 -3.75
CA ARG A 122 10.58 0.38 -3.59
C ARG A 122 9.23 0.29 -2.92
N TYR A 123 9.03 1.01 -1.81
CA TYR A 123 7.76 1.05 -1.08
C TYR A 123 6.59 1.50 -1.98
N SER A 124 6.78 2.60 -2.73
CA SER A 124 5.73 3.09 -3.64
C SER A 124 5.46 2.11 -4.77
N ALA A 125 6.49 1.50 -5.35
CA ALA A 125 6.33 0.50 -6.41
C ALA A 125 5.52 -0.71 -5.93
N VAL A 126 5.87 -1.29 -4.78
CA VAL A 126 5.15 -2.41 -4.16
C VAL A 126 3.69 -2.06 -3.88
N ARG A 127 3.44 -0.87 -3.33
CA ARG A 127 2.09 -0.36 -3.06
C ARG A 127 1.28 -0.17 -4.34
N CYS A 128 1.87 0.41 -5.36
CA CYS A 128 1.22 0.63 -6.65
C CYS A 128 0.85 -0.69 -7.33
N LEU A 129 1.75 -1.68 -7.35
CA LEU A 129 1.48 -3.02 -7.89
C LEU A 129 0.33 -3.72 -7.15
N GLY A 130 0.30 -3.61 -5.82
CA GLY A 130 -0.80 -4.16 -5.02
C GLY A 130 -2.15 -3.49 -5.29
N ASN A 131 -2.17 -2.20 -5.63
CA ASN A 131 -3.40 -1.49 -5.99
C ASN A 131 -3.86 -1.78 -7.42
N LEU A 132 -2.93 -2.01 -8.35
CA LEU A 132 -3.26 -2.42 -9.73
C LEU A 132 -3.82 -3.84 -9.79
N GLY A 133 -3.44 -4.72 -8.87
CA GLY A 133 -3.92 -6.09 -8.82
C GLY A 133 -3.50 -6.98 -10.01
N ASP A 134 -2.51 -6.57 -10.79
CA ASP A 134 -2.05 -7.34 -11.94
C ASP A 134 -1.20 -8.54 -11.51
N ARG A 135 -1.61 -9.74 -11.88
CA ARG A 135 -0.95 -11.00 -11.50
C ARG A 135 0.50 -11.11 -11.96
N ARG A 136 0.91 -10.37 -12.98
CA ARG A 136 2.31 -10.31 -13.44
C ARG A 136 3.25 -9.75 -12.36
N ALA A 137 2.70 -9.01 -11.37
CA ALA A 137 3.46 -8.47 -10.26
C ALA A 137 3.77 -9.50 -9.15
N ILE A 138 3.06 -10.63 -9.09
CA ILE A 138 3.17 -11.60 -8.00
C ILE A 138 4.62 -12.03 -7.72
N PRO A 139 5.43 -12.46 -8.71
CA PRO A 139 6.81 -12.87 -8.44
C PRO A 139 7.65 -11.76 -7.80
N PHE A 140 7.47 -10.52 -8.24
CA PHE A 140 8.19 -9.36 -7.72
C PHE A 140 7.73 -8.97 -6.31
N LEU A 141 6.44 -9.12 -6.01
CA LEU A 141 5.90 -8.90 -4.67
C LEU A 141 6.37 -9.98 -3.69
N ILE A 142 6.49 -11.23 -4.13
CA ILE A 142 7.08 -12.33 -3.35
C ILE A 142 8.55 -12.02 -3.04
N ASP A 143 9.35 -11.59 -4.00
CA ASP A 143 10.75 -11.18 -3.76
C ASP A 143 10.83 -10.10 -2.66
N ASN A 144 9.87 -9.18 -2.61
CA ASN A 144 9.84 -8.11 -1.63
C ASN A 144 9.37 -8.53 -0.22
N LEU A 145 8.93 -9.79 -0.03
CA LEU A 145 8.73 -10.36 1.30
C LEU A 145 10.06 -10.51 2.08
N SER A 146 11.20 -10.47 1.37
CA SER A 146 12.55 -10.53 1.95
C SER A 146 13.28 -9.17 1.88
N ASP A 147 12.57 -8.05 1.66
CA ASP A 147 13.21 -6.72 1.63
C ASP A 147 13.87 -6.39 2.97
N THR A 148 15.00 -5.71 2.93
CA THR A 148 15.73 -5.28 4.13
C THR A 148 14.92 -4.35 5.02
N ALA A 149 14.00 -3.57 4.45
CA ALA A 149 13.13 -2.65 5.18
C ALA A 149 11.79 -3.32 5.52
N ASN A 150 11.48 -3.40 6.82
CA ASN A 150 10.24 -4.01 7.32
C ASN A 150 8.97 -3.38 6.73
N ILE A 151 9.00 -2.07 6.45
CA ILE A 151 7.84 -1.38 5.84
C ILE A 151 7.57 -1.84 4.40
N VAL A 152 8.59 -2.27 3.66
CA VAL A 152 8.43 -2.85 2.31
C VAL A 152 7.92 -4.28 2.42
N ARG A 153 8.47 -5.11 3.34
CA ARG A 153 7.96 -6.47 3.62
C ARG A 153 6.48 -6.45 4.00
N LEU A 154 6.11 -5.55 4.94
CA LEU A 154 4.71 -5.35 5.34
C LEU A 154 3.82 -5.00 4.15
N ARG A 155 4.26 -4.04 3.33
CA ARG A 155 3.51 -3.61 2.16
C ARG A 155 3.38 -4.73 1.11
N ALA A 156 4.41 -5.57 0.96
CA ALA A 156 4.37 -6.73 0.08
C ALA A 156 3.32 -7.76 0.54
N VAL A 157 3.26 -8.07 1.83
CA VAL A 157 2.20 -8.92 2.42
C VAL A 157 0.81 -8.35 2.11
N GLU A 158 0.58 -7.06 2.38
CA GLU A 158 -0.71 -6.41 2.13
C GLU A 158 -1.09 -6.39 0.63
N SER A 159 -0.09 -6.23 -0.24
CA SER A 159 -0.29 -6.24 -1.70
C SER A 159 -0.64 -7.64 -2.20
N LEU A 160 0.08 -8.66 -1.76
CA LEU A 160 -0.20 -10.06 -2.12
C LEU A 160 -1.56 -10.53 -1.60
N ALA A 161 -1.94 -10.11 -0.38
CA ALA A 161 -3.25 -10.45 0.18
C ALA A 161 -4.44 -9.96 -0.66
N LYS A 162 -4.26 -8.91 -1.47
CA LYS A 162 -5.28 -8.38 -2.39
C LYS A 162 -5.37 -9.14 -3.71
N MET A 163 -4.37 -9.99 -4.04
CA MET A 163 -4.30 -10.66 -5.34
C MET A 163 -5.26 -11.86 -5.47
N GLU A 164 -5.93 -12.27 -4.38
CA GLU A 164 -6.89 -13.39 -4.32
C GLU A 164 -6.36 -14.68 -4.97
N GLU A 165 -5.04 -14.94 -4.82
CA GLU A 165 -4.38 -16.13 -5.34
C GLU A 165 -4.13 -17.14 -4.21
N PRO A 166 -4.80 -18.31 -4.22
CA PRO A 166 -4.73 -19.25 -3.11
C PRO A 166 -3.33 -19.77 -2.79
N SER A 167 -2.41 -19.81 -3.75
CA SER A 167 -1.04 -20.31 -3.54
C SER A 167 -0.19 -19.38 -2.66
N LEU A 168 -0.58 -18.11 -2.51
CA LEU A 168 0.17 -17.10 -1.75
C LEU A 168 0.17 -17.31 -0.24
N TRP A 169 -0.69 -18.21 0.29
CA TRP A 169 -0.66 -18.54 1.72
C TRP A 169 0.73 -18.99 2.18
N SER A 170 1.44 -19.78 1.36
CA SER A 170 2.73 -20.36 1.72
C SER A 170 3.82 -19.29 1.93
N PRO A 171 4.16 -18.44 0.95
CA PRO A 171 5.16 -17.41 1.16
C PRO A 171 4.74 -16.36 2.23
N ILE A 172 3.45 -16.08 2.40
CA ILE A 172 2.98 -15.19 3.46
C ILE A 172 3.15 -15.85 4.84
N SER A 173 2.95 -17.15 4.97
CA SER A 173 3.07 -17.85 6.25
C SER A 173 4.51 -17.83 6.82
N GLU A 174 5.53 -17.73 5.97
CA GLU A 174 6.92 -17.59 6.39
C GLU A 174 7.14 -16.31 7.19
N LEU A 175 6.37 -15.25 6.90
CA LEU A 175 6.44 -13.96 7.58
C LEU A 175 5.81 -13.96 9.00
N LEU A 176 5.19 -15.07 9.44
CA LEU A 176 4.75 -15.20 10.83
C LEU A 176 5.92 -15.28 11.83
N THR A 177 7.13 -15.51 11.34
CA THR A 177 8.37 -15.51 12.14
C THR A 177 9.26 -14.29 11.86
N ASP A 178 8.76 -13.26 11.15
CA ASP A 178 9.51 -12.04 10.86
C ASP A 178 9.99 -11.34 12.14
N GLU A 179 11.16 -10.71 12.08
CA GLU A 179 11.70 -9.93 13.19
C GLU A 179 10.78 -8.77 13.62
N SER A 180 10.04 -8.17 12.65
CA SER A 180 9.11 -7.08 12.90
C SER A 180 7.72 -7.59 13.29
N ALA A 181 7.26 -7.21 14.47
CA ALA A 181 5.90 -7.52 14.92
C ALA A 181 4.81 -6.99 13.97
N GLY A 182 5.04 -5.83 13.33
CA GLY A 182 4.12 -5.30 12.33
C GLY A 182 3.99 -6.19 11.10
N VAL A 183 5.08 -6.83 10.66
CA VAL A 183 5.07 -7.76 9.53
C VAL A 183 4.37 -9.06 9.93
N ARG A 184 4.68 -9.62 11.11
CA ARG A 184 4.00 -10.82 11.63
C ARG A 184 2.48 -10.62 11.73
N ALA A 185 2.06 -9.49 12.30
CA ALA A 185 0.64 -9.14 12.42
C ALA A 185 -0.05 -9.00 11.04
N ALA A 186 0.61 -8.36 10.08
CA ALA A 186 0.10 -8.25 8.72
C ALA A 186 -0.04 -9.62 8.04
N ALA A 187 0.95 -10.51 8.22
CA ALA A 187 0.91 -11.88 7.71
C ALA A 187 -0.24 -12.68 8.34
N ALA A 188 -0.40 -12.64 9.66
CA ALA A 188 -1.49 -13.31 10.36
C ALA A 188 -2.87 -12.84 9.86
N LYS A 189 -3.06 -11.51 9.75
CA LYS A 189 -4.28 -10.90 9.22
C LYS A 189 -4.57 -11.34 7.78
N ALA A 190 -3.54 -11.34 6.92
CA ALA A 190 -3.65 -11.78 5.53
C ALA A 190 -4.10 -13.23 5.43
N LEU A 191 -3.44 -14.14 6.15
CA LEU A 191 -3.75 -15.57 6.18
C LEU A 191 -5.17 -15.85 6.67
N GLY A 192 -5.62 -15.13 7.71
CA GLY A 192 -7.00 -15.23 8.18
C GLY A 192 -8.02 -14.79 7.13
N ASN A 193 -7.72 -13.75 6.35
CA ASN A 193 -8.60 -13.27 5.27
C ASN A 193 -8.60 -14.21 4.05
N MET A 194 -7.47 -14.84 3.74
CA MET A 194 -7.37 -15.79 2.63
C MET A 194 -8.17 -17.08 2.88
N GLY A 195 -8.52 -17.38 4.12
CA GLY A 195 -9.36 -18.53 4.46
C GLY A 195 -8.70 -19.90 4.22
N ASN A 196 -7.37 -19.97 4.00
CA ASN A 196 -6.71 -21.23 3.69
C ASN A 196 -6.40 -22.03 4.97
N PRO A 197 -6.98 -23.25 5.16
CA PRO A 197 -6.80 -24.03 6.38
C PRO A 197 -5.35 -24.50 6.60
N ARG A 198 -4.50 -24.50 5.58
CA ARG A 198 -3.07 -24.85 5.73
C ARG A 198 -2.29 -23.86 6.59
N ALA A 199 -2.80 -22.62 6.77
CA ALA A 199 -2.19 -21.62 7.63
C ALA A 199 -2.40 -21.86 9.13
N VAL A 200 -3.31 -22.75 9.51
CA VAL A 200 -3.72 -22.97 10.92
C VAL A 200 -2.54 -23.28 11.83
N ASP A 201 -1.66 -24.21 11.45
CA ASP A 201 -0.55 -24.61 12.32
C ASP A 201 0.46 -23.49 12.54
N ALA A 202 0.76 -22.74 11.50
CA ALA A 202 1.66 -21.60 11.60
C ALA A 202 1.05 -20.47 12.49
N LEU A 203 -0.26 -20.23 12.37
CA LEU A 203 -0.97 -19.26 13.22
C LEU A 203 -1.08 -19.72 14.68
N ILE A 204 -1.22 -21.04 14.95
CA ILE A 204 -1.17 -21.60 16.30
C ILE A 204 0.21 -21.31 16.94
N GLY A 205 1.29 -21.43 16.17
CA GLY A 205 2.64 -21.08 16.65
C GLY A 205 2.72 -19.64 17.15
N LEU A 206 2.04 -18.72 16.51
CA LEU A 206 2.05 -17.30 16.88
C LEU A 206 1.28 -17.00 18.19
N LEU A 207 0.36 -17.90 18.64
CA LEU A 207 -0.30 -17.78 19.96
C LEU A 207 0.66 -17.94 21.14
N GLY A 208 1.89 -18.40 20.91
CA GLY A 208 2.94 -18.47 21.93
C GLY A 208 3.73 -17.19 22.12
N SER A 209 3.47 -16.13 21.35
CA SER A 209 4.21 -14.86 21.42
C SER A 209 3.81 -14.06 22.67
N ASP A 210 4.78 -13.33 23.23
CA ASP A 210 4.52 -12.33 24.29
C ASP A 210 4.09 -10.98 23.75
N VAL A 211 4.14 -10.81 22.43
CA VAL A 211 3.79 -9.56 21.75
C VAL A 211 2.27 -9.49 21.55
N GLU A 212 1.66 -8.42 22.08
CA GLU A 212 0.20 -8.25 22.05
C GLU A 212 -0.40 -8.35 20.64
N THR A 213 0.21 -7.68 19.67
CA THR A 213 -0.28 -7.67 18.28
C THR A 213 -0.24 -9.05 17.64
N ASP A 214 0.72 -9.88 17.99
CA ASP A 214 0.85 -11.23 17.46
C ASP A 214 -0.32 -12.11 17.93
N LEU A 215 -0.58 -12.12 19.27
CA LEU A 215 -1.69 -12.89 19.82
C LEU A 215 -3.03 -12.39 19.28
N LEU A 216 -3.20 -11.07 19.21
CA LEU A 216 -4.42 -10.44 18.73
C LEU A 216 -4.76 -10.88 17.30
N GLU A 217 -3.79 -10.76 16.39
CA GLU A 217 -4.03 -11.09 14.97
C GLU A 217 -4.05 -12.62 14.72
N ALA A 218 -3.29 -13.41 15.47
CA ALA A 218 -3.38 -14.87 15.42
C ALA A 218 -4.76 -15.36 15.86
N ALA A 219 -5.27 -14.87 17.00
CA ALA A 219 -6.61 -15.24 17.48
C ALA A 219 -7.69 -14.89 16.46
N ARG A 220 -7.67 -13.66 15.94
CA ARG A 220 -8.62 -13.21 14.90
C ARG A 220 -8.55 -14.04 13.62
N ALA A 221 -7.35 -14.38 13.17
CA ALA A 221 -7.14 -15.19 11.99
C ALA A 221 -7.69 -16.62 12.18
N LEU A 222 -7.38 -17.25 13.33
CA LEU A 222 -7.86 -18.60 13.67
C LEU A 222 -9.39 -18.64 13.82
N GLY A 223 -10.00 -17.60 14.39
CA GLY A 223 -11.45 -17.44 14.47
C GLY A 223 -12.09 -17.41 13.07
N LYS A 224 -11.54 -16.60 12.14
CA LYS A 224 -12.00 -16.54 10.75
C LYS A 224 -11.88 -17.87 10.00
N LEU A 225 -10.78 -18.60 10.25
CA LEU A 225 -10.55 -19.93 9.67
C LEU A 225 -11.47 -21.01 10.25
N LYS A 226 -12.16 -20.75 11.37
CA LYS A 226 -13.09 -21.64 12.07
C LYS A 226 -12.51 -23.04 12.32
N SER A 227 -11.21 -23.11 12.58
CA SER A 227 -10.51 -24.38 12.73
C SER A 227 -10.67 -24.97 14.13
N ARG A 228 -11.38 -26.09 14.28
CA ARG A 228 -11.50 -26.83 15.54
C ARG A 228 -10.15 -27.20 16.15
N ARG A 229 -9.15 -27.44 15.30
CA ARG A 229 -7.79 -27.77 15.75
C ARG A 229 -7.17 -26.67 16.61
N ALA A 230 -7.57 -25.39 16.41
CA ALA A 230 -7.06 -24.25 17.16
C ALA A 230 -7.70 -24.09 18.55
N LEU A 231 -8.86 -24.71 18.83
CA LEU A 231 -9.62 -24.48 20.07
C LEU A 231 -8.83 -24.71 21.35
N ALA A 232 -8.11 -25.81 21.45
CA ALA A 232 -7.32 -26.14 22.65
C ALA A 232 -6.22 -25.09 22.88
N PHE A 233 -5.58 -24.64 21.81
CA PHE A 233 -4.50 -23.64 21.86
C PHE A 233 -5.04 -22.24 22.19
N LEU A 234 -6.19 -21.86 21.64
CA LEU A 234 -6.86 -20.59 21.96
C LEU A 234 -7.29 -20.54 23.44
N LYS A 235 -7.87 -21.64 23.95
CA LYS A 235 -8.24 -21.76 25.38
C LYS A 235 -7.02 -21.68 26.29
N ALA A 236 -5.95 -22.38 25.96
CA ALA A 236 -4.70 -22.32 26.72
C ALA A 236 -4.04 -20.93 26.66
N ALA A 237 -4.10 -20.23 25.52
CA ALA A 237 -3.63 -18.85 25.41
C ALA A 237 -4.47 -17.90 26.27
N ARG A 238 -5.80 -18.07 26.30
CA ARG A 238 -6.73 -17.30 27.13
C ARG A 238 -6.44 -17.41 28.62
N GLU A 239 -6.13 -18.63 29.11
CA GLU A 239 -5.81 -18.86 30.52
C GLU A 239 -4.54 -18.15 31.00
N ARG A 240 -3.59 -17.90 30.10
CA ARG A 240 -2.32 -17.22 30.40
C ARG A 240 -2.37 -15.71 30.20
N GLU A 241 -3.41 -15.20 29.53
CA GLU A 241 -3.49 -13.81 29.08
C GLU A 241 -4.17 -12.94 30.12
N GLY A 242 -3.60 -11.76 30.38
CA GLY A 242 -4.16 -10.75 31.28
C GLY A 242 -4.65 -9.46 30.58
N ARG A 243 -4.29 -9.26 29.32
CA ARG A 243 -4.63 -8.03 28.58
C ARG A 243 -6.05 -8.13 28.02
N GLU A 244 -6.93 -7.24 28.47
CA GLU A 244 -8.36 -7.26 28.14
C GLU A 244 -8.64 -7.33 26.61
N LYS A 245 -7.87 -6.56 25.82
CA LYS A 245 -8.04 -6.52 24.36
C LYS A 245 -7.74 -7.86 23.69
N VAL A 246 -6.72 -8.57 24.19
CA VAL A 246 -6.36 -9.90 23.68
C VAL A 246 -7.35 -10.94 24.15
N LEU A 247 -7.75 -10.90 25.41
CA LEU A 247 -8.80 -11.78 25.98
C LEU A 247 -10.08 -11.70 25.15
N LYS A 248 -10.54 -10.50 24.81
CA LYS A 248 -11.71 -10.30 23.95
C LYS A 248 -11.56 -10.96 22.58
N ALA A 249 -10.40 -10.82 21.95
CA ALA A 249 -10.15 -11.45 20.64
C ALA A 249 -10.09 -12.98 20.72
N LEU A 250 -9.50 -13.53 21.80
CA LEU A 250 -9.48 -14.97 22.06
C LEU A 250 -10.89 -15.52 22.31
N ASP A 251 -11.71 -14.84 23.12
CA ASP A 251 -13.09 -15.22 23.38
C ASP A 251 -13.95 -15.16 22.12
N GLU A 252 -13.80 -14.12 21.29
CA GLU A 252 -14.47 -14.00 20.00
C GLU A 252 -14.08 -15.15 19.05
N ALA A 253 -12.79 -15.49 18.98
CA ALA A 253 -12.31 -16.58 18.13
C ALA A 253 -12.84 -17.95 18.59
N ILE A 254 -12.82 -18.22 19.90
CA ILE A 254 -13.38 -19.46 20.48
C ILE A 254 -14.87 -19.55 20.16
N TYR A 255 -15.63 -18.47 20.39
CA TYR A 255 -17.05 -18.43 20.07
C TYR A 255 -17.35 -18.69 18.59
N GLN A 256 -16.60 -18.06 17.68
CA GLN A 256 -16.75 -18.25 16.22
C GLN A 256 -16.55 -19.70 15.80
N ILE A 257 -15.61 -20.41 16.45
CA ILE A 257 -15.32 -21.82 16.12
C ILE A 257 -16.38 -22.74 16.75
N GLU A 258 -16.82 -22.47 17.98
CA GLU A 258 -17.80 -23.31 18.70
C GLU A 258 -19.21 -23.18 18.11
N SER A 259 -19.61 -21.98 17.68
CA SER A 259 -20.92 -21.74 17.07
C SER A 259 -21.09 -22.38 15.69
N ASP A 260 -20.01 -22.56 14.94
CA ASP A 260 -20.03 -23.27 13.63
C ASP A 260 -20.31 -24.79 13.76
N VAL A 261 -20.29 -25.32 14.98
CA VAL A 261 -20.53 -26.74 15.27
C VAL A 261 -22.02 -27.08 15.41
N GLN A 262 -22.85 -26.04 15.64
CA GLN A 262 -24.28 -26.23 15.92
C GLN A 262 -25.18 -26.10 14.66
N THR A 263 -24.59 -25.76 13.53
CA THR A 263 -25.24 -25.71 12.22
C THR A 263 -24.78 -26.86 11.33
#